data_456621ce224b135e023a01ef1d4a5cc8
#
_entry.id   456621ce224b135e023a01ef1d4a5cc8
#
_cell.length_a   1.000
_cell.length_b   1.000
_cell.length_c   1.000
_cell.angle_alpha   90.00
_cell.angle_beta   90.00
_cell.angle_gamma   90.00
#
_symmetry.space_group_name_H-M   'P 1'
#
loop_
_entity.id
_entity.type
_entity.pdbx_description
1 polymer ?
#
loop_
_entity_poly.entity_id
_entity_poly.type
_entity_poly.pdbx_seq_one_letter_code
_entity_poly.pdbx_strand_id
1 'polypeptide(L)'
;MRRSWLRFYGEKEKPETFDEIVQSWDTANKVTELSDYSVCTTWGVKGPQMYLLDVFRHKLEFPALKRRVCELANLCRATVVLVEDKSSGTQLIQELRADGFALVQAAPTNNDDKVMRLRSQTAKIEGQFVLFPEKAHWLDAYLLELITFPNSKHDDQVDSTVHALAWSTQEATKPGMGVFQFYKLEAAKQNRNLESAETMIRVEVPPGPTHWILITGRQVAVPPDRIISGTEEELAPVLQNGGKRVC
;
A
#
# COMPACT_ATOMS: atom_id res chain seq x y z
N MET A 1 15.25 2.77 -12.32
CA MET A 1 13.79 3.00 -12.15
C MET A 1 13.40 4.37 -12.70
N ARG A 2 12.14 4.58 -13.15
CA ARG A 2 11.70 5.89 -13.67
C ARG A 2 10.92 6.64 -12.60
N ARG A 3 11.20 7.94 -12.44
CA ARG A 3 10.49 8.80 -11.47
C ARG A 3 8.97 8.90 -11.75
N SER A 4 8.57 8.79 -13.01
CA SER A 4 7.17 8.81 -13.43
C SER A 4 6.33 7.59 -12.98
N TRP A 5 6.96 6.53 -12.49
CA TRP A 5 6.28 5.36 -11.94
C TRP A 5 5.95 5.49 -10.47
N LEU A 6 6.55 6.48 -9.79
CA LEU A 6 6.34 6.71 -8.36
C LEU A 6 4.99 7.37 -8.14
N ARG A 7 4.15 6.76 -7.32
CA ARG A 7 2.89 7.32 -6.85
C ARG A 7 3.06 7.80 -5.41
N PHE A 8 2.58 9.00 -5.14
CA PHE A 8 2.65 9.59 -3.80
C PHE A 8 1.28 9.64 -3.17
N TYR A 9 1.24 9.63 -1.82
CA TYR A 9 0.03 9.80 -1.03
C TYR A 9 0.21 10.92 -0.01
N GLY A 10 -0.83 11.73 0.17
CA GLY A 10 -0.96 12.72 1.24
C GLY A 10 -1.62 12.15 2.49
N GLU A 11 -1.65 12.93 3.57
CA GLU A 11 -2.25 12.51 4.85
C GLU A 11 -3.71 12.07 4.72
N LYS A 12 -4.48 12.71 3.82
CA LYS A 12 -5.90 12.38 3.59
C LYS A 12 -6.12 11.09 2.81
N GLU A 13 -5.10 10.64 2.08
CA GLU A 13 -5.15 9.44 1.24
C GLU A 13 -4.59 8.22 1.98
N LYS A 14 -3.92 8.46 3.11
CA LYS A 14 -3.39 7.40 3.96
C LYS A 14 -4.55 6.66 4.64
N PRO A 15 -4.64 5.33 4.50
CA PRO A 15 -5.63 4.56 5.23
C PRO A 15 -5.51 4.72 6.75
N GLU A 16 -6.62 4.84 7.46
CA GLU A 16 -6.63 4.88 8.93
C GLU A 16 -6.16 3.55 9.53
N THR A 17 -6.46 2.46 8.85
CA THR A 17 -6.07 1.10 9.25
C THR A 17 -5.49 0.31 8.08
N PHE A 18 -4.48 -0.49 8.36
CA PHE A 18 -3.87 -1.41 7.41
C PHE A 18 -4.25 -2.85 7.74
N ASP A 19 -4.29 -3.69 6.71
CA ASP A 19 -4.55 -5.12 6.87
C ASP A 19 -3.34 -5.81 7.51
N GLU A 20 -2.12 -5.35 7.14
CA GLU A 20 -0.83 -5.80 7.69
C GLU A 20 0.12 -4.60 7.81
N ILE A 21 0.98 -4.65 8.82
CA ILE A 21 2.17 -3.78 8.93
C ILE A 21 3.41 -4.65 8.81
N VAL A 22 4.16 -4.45 7.76
CA VAL A 22 5.34 -5.25 7.42
C VAL A 22 6.59 -4.42 7.60
N GLN A 23 7.52 -4.92 8.39
CA GLN A 23 8.88 -4.38 8.47
C GLN A 23 9.83 -5.27 7.70
N SER A 24 10.69 -4.68 6.88
CA SER A 24 11.71 -5.40 6.14
C SER A 24 13.08 -4.87 6.51
N TRP A 25 13.93 -5.76 6.99
CA TRP A 25 15.27 -5.43 7.46
C TRP A 25 16.34 -5.96 6.51
N ASP A 26 17.20 -5.07 6.07
CA ASP A 26 18.51 -5.39 5.53
C ASP A 26 19.57 -5.06 6.58
N THR A 27 20.41 -6.03 6.96
CA THR A 27 21.28 -5.92 8.13
C THR A 27 22.76 -5.94 7.75
N ALA A 28 23.50 -4.92 8.18
CA ALA A 28 24.94 -4.84 7.97
C ALA A 28 25.69 -5.98 8.68
N ASN A 29 26.71 -6.54 8.00
CA ASN A 29 27.51 -7.66 8.52
C ASN A 29 28.48 -7.28 9.64
N LYS A 30 29.03 -6.06 9.61
CA LYS A 30 30.02 -5.56 10.59
C LYS A 30 29.88 -4.05 10.73
N VAL A 31 30.04 -3.54 11.95
CA VAL A 31 30.13 -2.10 12.21
C VAL A 31 31.59 -1.67 12.10
N THR A 32 32.00 -1.30 10.90
CA THR A 32 33.28 -0.59 10.67
C THR A 32 32.95 0.81 10.15
N GLU A 33 33.92 1.72 10.12
CA GLU A 33 33.74 3.06 9.54
C GLU A 33 33.28 3.00 8.06
N LEU A 34 33.63 1.93 7.37
CA LEU A 34 33.28 1.65 5.97
C LEU A 34 32.10 0.70 5.83
N SER A 35 31.46 0.25 6.93
CA SER A 35 30.37 -0.72 6.89
C SER A 35 29.08 -0.12 6.37
N ASP A 36 28.25 -0.99 5.82
CA ASP A 36 26.91 -0.68 5.36
C ASP A 36 25.98 -0.33 6.53
N TYR A 37 24.83 0.24 6.21
CA TYR A 37 23.80 0.57 7.17
C TYR A 37 22.90 -0.64 7.42
N SER A 38 22.40 -0.76 8.63
CA SER A 38 21.20 -1.56 8.86
C SER A 38 19.99 -0.70 8.55
N VAL A 39 19.14 -1.19 7.67
CA VAL A 39 17.98 -0.48 7.15
C VAL A 39 16.71 -1.25 7.47
N CYS A 40 15.66 -0.55 7.89
CA CYS A 40 14.30 -1.08 7.96
C CYS A 40 13.36 -0.19 7.16
N THR A 41 12.64 -0.78 6.22
CA THR A 41 11.49 -0.14 5.60
C THR A 41 10.20 -0.67 6.24
N THR A 42 9.32 0.23 6.69
CA THR A 42 8.02 -0.10 7.29
C THR A 42 6.91 0.17 6.29
N TRP A 43 6.11 -0.85 6.02
CA TRP A 43 5.06 -0.84 5.00
C TRP A 43 3.69 -1.13 5.61
N GLY A 44 2.68 -0.33 5.24
CA GLY A 44 1.28 -0.65 5.48
C GLY A 44 0.69 -1.31 4.24
N VAL A 45 0.09 -2.47 4.40
CA VAL A 45 -0.60 -3.20 3.32
C VAL A 45 -2.10 -2.94 3.43
N LYS A 46 -2.71 -2.51 2.32
CA LYS A 46 -4.17 -2.34 2.24
C LYS A 46 -4.68 -2.90 0.92
N GLY A 47 -5.31 -4.07 0.98
CA GLY A 47 -5.65 -4.83 -0.23
C GLY A 47 -4.40 -5.07 -1.11
N PRO A 48 -4.41 -4.67 -2.39
CA PRO A 48 -3.26 -4.84 -3.27
C PRO A 48 -2.20 -3.74 -3.11
N GLN A 49 -2.46 -2.69 -2.34
CA GLN A 49 -1.60 -1.51 -2.22
C GLN A 49 -0.64 -1.63 -1.04
N MET A 50 0.58 -1.14 -1.24
CA MET A 50 1.63 -1.03 -0.24
C MET A 50 2.02 0.43 -0.04
N TYR A 51 1.93 0.91 1.18
CA TYR A 51 2.24 2.27 1.60
C TYR A 51 3.56 2.29 2.36
N LEU A 52 4.58 2.98 1.87
CA LEU A 52 5.81 3.17 2.64
C LEU A 52 5.54 4.17 3.76
N LEU A 53 5.58 3.69 5.00
CA LEU A 53 5.22 4.47 6.18
C LEU A 53 6.43 5.12 6.84
N ASP A 54 7.55 4.39 6.92
CA ASP A 54 8.79 4.84 7.55
C ASP A 54 10.02 4.15 6.99
N VAL A 55 11.17 4.83 7.09
CA VAL A 55 12.49 4.29 6.76
C VAL A 55 13.47 4.61 7.90
N PHE A 56 13.91 3.56 8.55
CA PHE A 56 14.99 3.62 9.53
C PHE A 56 16.30 3.22 8.88
N ARG A 57 17.37 4.00 9.08
CA ARG A 57 18.71 3.74 8.53
C ARG A 57 19.77 4.18 9.50
N HIS A 58 20.46 3.23 10.11
CA HIS A 58 21.54 3.50 11.07
C HIS A 58 22.61 2.42 11.04
N LYS A 59 23.83 2.79 11.47
CA LYS A 59 24.89 1.84 11.76
C LYS A 59 24.70 1.36 13.20
N LEU A 60 24.43 0.08 13.38
CA LEU A 60 24.15 -0.50 14.70
C LEU A 60 25.00 -1.75 14.91
N GLU A 61 25.56 -1.88 16.09
CA GLU A 61 26.11 -3.16 16.55
C GLU A 61 24.99 -4.16 16.82
N PHE A 62 25.30 -5.44 16.73
CA PHE A 62 24.34 -6.52 16.80
C PHE A 62 23.37 -6.45 18.01
N PRO A 63 23.84 -6.23 19.27
CA PRO A 63 22.91 -6.14 20.40
C PRO A 63 21.97 -4.93 20.32
N ALA A 64 22.43 -3.82 19.74
CA ALA A 64 21.62 -2.64 19.52
C ALA A 64 20.63 -2.85 18.38
N LEU A 65 21.05 -3.52 17.30
CA LEU A 65 20.18 -3.91 16.19
C LEU A 65 19.04 -4.80 16.68
N LYS A 66 19.34 -5.85 17.43
CA LYS A 66 18.32 -6.78 17.96
C LYS A 66 17.25 -6.03 18.80
N ARG A 67 17.70 -5.15 19.72
CA ARG A 67 16.76 -4.32 20.49
C ARG A 67 15.93 -3.41 19.59
N ARG A 68 16.57 -2.76 18.60
CA ARG A 68 15.88 -1.84 17.70
C ARG A 68 14.82 -2.53 16.86
N VAL A 69 15.05 -3.76 16.40
CA VAL A 69 14.03 -4.57 15.70
C VAL A 69 12.79 -4.74 16.54
N CYS A 70 12.95 -5.16 17.80
CA CYS A 70 11.80 -5.34 18.71
C CYS A 70 11.09 -4.01 19.02
N GLU A 71 11.85 -2.94 19.29
CA GLU A 71 11.31 -1.61 19.58
C GLU A 71 10.48 -1.05 18.44
N LEU A 72 11.02 -1.09 17.20
CA LEU A 72 10.30 -0.59 16.02
C LEU A 72 9.09 -1.44 15.68
N ALA A 73 9.18 -2.76 15.82
CA ALA A 73 8.05 -3.65 15.60
C ALA A 73 6.90 -3.33 16.56
N ASN A 74 7.19 -3.12 17.84
CA ASN A 74 6.19 -2.74 18.83
C ASN A 74 5.63 -1.32 18.55
N LEU A 75 6.48 -0.34 18.26
CA LEU A 75 6.08 1.05 18.00
C LEU A 75 5.13 1.13 16.80
N CYS A 76 5.46 0.45 15.71
CA CYS A 76 4.67 0.45 14.48
C CYS A 76 3.53 -0.58 14.50
N ARG A 77 3.42 -1.40 15.56
CA ARG A 77 2.48 -2.54 15.63
C ARG A 77 2.64 -3.48 14.44
N ALA A 78 3.90 -3.79 14.13
CA ALA A 78 4.20 -4.68 13.01
C ALA A 78 3.54 -6.05 13.22
N THR A 79 2.98 -6.60 12.16
CA THR A 79 2.40 -7.94 12.12
C THR A 79 3.38 -8.95 11.56
N VAL A 80 4.35 -8.47 10.76
CA VAL A 80 5.41 -9.26 10.14
C VAL A 80 6.72 -8.49 10.20
N VAL A 81 7.81 -9.19 10.55
CA VAL A 81 9.17 -8.67 10.51
C VAL A 81 10.02 -9.57 9.63
N LEU A 82 10.38 -9.07 8.45
CA LEU A 82 11.23 -9.76 7.48
C LEU A 82 12.69 -9.41 7.74
N VAL A 83 13.56 -10.39 7.72
CA VAL A 83 15.01 -10.22 7.81
C VAL A 83 15.67 -11.04 6.72
N GLU A 84 16.62 -10.46 5.96
CA GLU A 84 17.37 -11.23 4.96
C GLU A 84 18.16 -12.34 5.65
N ASP A 85 17.93 -13.61 5.25
CA ASP A 85 18.59 -14.77 5.86
C ASP A 85 19.99 -14.97 5.28
N LYS A 86 20.87 -14.01 5.57
CA LYS A 86 22.28 -14.03 5.22
C LYS A 86 23.10 -13.44 6.35
N SER A 87 24.25 -14.03 6.63
CA SER A 87 25.25 -13.50 7.54
C SER A 87 24.69 -13.06 8.90
N SER A 88 24.71 -11.76 9.22
CA SER A 88 24.16 -11.19 10.46
C SER A 88 22.65 -11.38 10.61
N GLY A 89 21.93 -11.41 9.51
CA GLY A 89 20.48 -11.64 9.51
C GLY A 89 20.12 -13.05 9.95
N THR A 90 20.87 -14.07 9.55
CA THR A 90 20.66 -15.46 10.01
C THR A 90 20.75 -15.54 11.53
N GLN A 91 21.83 -14.96 12.11
CA GLN A 91 21.97 -14.92 13.57
C GLN A 91 20.85 -14.14 14.24
N LEU A 92 20.46 -13.00 13.67
CA LEU A 92 19.37 -12.16 14.20
C LEU A 92 18.03 -12.91 14.24
N ILE A 93 17.68 -13.62 13.17
CA ILE A 93 16.46 -14.46 13.10
C ILE A 93 16.49 -15.53 14.20
N GLN A 94 17.62 -16.23 14.35
CA GLN A 94 17.75 -17.30 15.35
C GLN A 94 17.59 -16.77 16.76
N GLU A 95 18.27 -15.67 17.10
CA GLU A 95 18.19 -15.08 18.43
C GLU A 95 16.81 -14.48 18.75
N LEU A 96 16.18 -13.81 17.80
CA LEU A 96 14.83 -13.27 17.98
C LEU A 96 13.81 -14.39 18.23
N ARG A 97 13.93 -15.52 17.51
CA ARG A 97 13.09 -16.70 17.72
C ARG A 97 13.34 -17.34 19.09
N ALA A 98 14.60 -17.45 19.49
CA ALA A 98 14.96 -17.97 20.81
C ALA A 98 14.39 -17.13 21.95
N ASP A 99 14.31 -15.80 21.76
CA ASP A 99 13.67 -14.88 22.73
C ASP A 99 12.12 -14.89 22.66
N GLY A 100 11.52 -15.72 21.82
CA GLY A 100 10.06 -15.82 21.67
C GLY A 100 9.44 -14.73 20.78
N PHE A 101 10.23 -13.99 20.00
CA PHE A 101 9.73 -12.99 19.05
C PHE A 101 9.15 -13.68 17.80
N ALA A 102 7.85 -13.98 17.85
CA ALA A 102 7.15 -14.81 16.85
C ALA A 102 6.96 -14.11 15.49
N LEU A 103 7.11 -12.78 15.41
CA LEU A 103 6.84 -12.01 14.19
C LEU A 103 7.93 -12.15 13.14
N VAL A 104 9.14 -12.63 13.51
CA VAL A 104 10.29 -12.68 12.63
C VAL A 104 10.20 -13.82 11.63
N GLN A 105 10.41 -13.48 10.36
CA GLN A 105 10.46 -14.41 9.23
C GLN A 105 11.70 -14.12 8.37
N ALA A 106 12.23 -15.17 7.71
CA ALA A 106 13.21 -14.95 6.66
C ALA A 106 12.56 -14.23 5.48
N ALA A 107 13.21 -13.19 5.00
CA ALA A 107 12.76 -12.49 3.81
C ALA A 107 12.78 -13.42 2.59
N PRO A 108 11.82 -13.29 1.66
CA PRO A 108 11.85 -14.05 0.43
C PRO A 108 13.11 -13.72 -0.37
N THR A 109 13.98 -14.71 -0.52
CA THR A 109 15.19 -14.60 -1.34
C THR A 109 15.10 -15.62 -2.46
N ASN A 110 15.28 -15.14 -3.70
CA ASN A 110 15.55 -15.99 -4.84
C ASN A 110 17.06 -15.99 -5.08
N ASN A 111 17.59 -17.01 -5.79
CA ASN A 111 19.00 -17.06 -6.18
C ASN A 111 19.38 -16.03 -7.26
N ASP A 112 18.47 -15.13 -7.60
CA ASP A 112 18.69 -14.05 -8.57
C ASP A 112 19.61 -12.97 -7.99
N ASP A 113 20.34 -12.29 -8.88
CA ASP A 113 21.12 -11.13 -8.49
C ASP A 113 20.20 -9.94 -8.06
N LYS A 114 20.78 -8.95 -7.39
CA LYS A 114 20.06 -7.77 -6.87
C LYS A 114 19.29 -7.03 -7.97
N VAL A 115 19.85 -6.92 -9.18
CA VAL A 115 19.23 -6.22 -10.31
C VAL A 115 18.01 -6.98 -10.80
N MET A 116 18.09 -8.30 -10.91
CA MET A 116 16.97 -9.15 -11.31
C MET A 116 15.86 -9.12 -10.26
N ARG A 117 16.21 -9.17 -8.98
CA ARG A 117 15.24 -9.05 -7.87
C ARG A 117 14.47 -7.73 -7.94
N LEU A 118 15.15 -6.59 -8.11
CA LEU A 118 14.47 -5.30 -8.27
C LEU A 118 13.59 -5.28 -9.52
N ARG A 119 14.09 -5.78 -10.66
CA ARG A 119 13.32 -5.81 -11.91
C ARG A 119 12.02 -6.59 -11.77
N SER A 120 12.02 -7.71 -11.06
CA SER A 120 10.80 -8.51 -10.82
C SER A 120 9.73 -7.74 -10.02
N GLN A 121 10.15 -6.79 -9.15
CA GLN A 121 9.23 -5.96 -8.36
C GLN A 121 8.87 -4.63 -9.04
N THR A 122 9.60 -4.25 -10.12
CA THR A 122 9.38 -2.97 -10.83
C THR A 122 7.95 -2.86 -11.38
N ALA A 123 7.36 -3.97 -11.82
CA ALA A 123 5.99 -4.00 -12.33
C ALA A 123 4.94 -3.51 -11.30
N LYS A 124 5.16 -3.76 -10.00
CA LYS A 124 4.27 -3.26 -8.93
C LYS A 124 4.36 -1.74 -8.78
N ILE A 125 5.57 -1.20 -8.89
CA ILE A 125 5.81 0.23 -8.79
C ILE A 125 5.25 0.94 -10.03
N GLU A 126 5.52 0.40 -11.23
CA GLU A 126 4.99 0.90 -12.50
C GLU A 126 3.45 0.81 -12.54
N GLY A 127 2.88 -0.28 -12.02
CA GLY A 127 1.44 -0.47 -11.87
C GLY A 127 0.79 0.38 -10.76
N GLN A 128 1.58 1.24 -10.09
CA GLN A 128 1.11 2.16 -9.04
C GLN A 128 0.48 1.48 -7.81
N PHE A 129 0.87 0.23 -7.55
CA PHE A 129 0.48 -0.49 -6.32
C PHE A 129 1.34 -0.12 -5.11
N VAL A 130 2.47 0.56 -5.34
CA VAL A 130 3.39 1.03 -4.29
C VAL A 130 3.27 2.53 -4.17
N LEU A 131 2.95 3.00 -2.96
CA LEU A 131 2.72 4.40 -2.65
C LEU A 131 3.78 4.91 -1.67
N PHE A 132 4.29 6.10 -1.94
CA PHE A 132 5.28 6.79 -1.12
C PHE A 132 4.64 8.02 -0.46
N PRO A 133 5.05 8.43 0.76
CA PRO A 133 4.51 9.64 1.35
C PRO A 133 4.95 10.87 0.55
N GLU A 134 4.11 11.91 0.48
CA GLU A 134 4.51 13.18 -0.14
C GLU A 134 5.64 13.88 0.62
N LYS A 135 5.68 13.69 1.95
CA LYS A 135 6.64 14.35 2.82
C LYS A 135 7.14 13.38 3.90
N ALA A 136 8.46 13.21 3.97
CA ALA A 136 9.16 12.58 5.09
C ALA A 136 10.62 13.04 5.09
N HIS A 137 11.26 13.14 6.24
CA HIS A 137 12.64 13.62 6.37
C HIS A 137 13.68 12.71 5.67
N TRP A 138 13.35 11.44 5.51
CA TRP A 138 14.19 10.43 4.86
C TRP A 138 13.89 10.24 3.35
N LEU A 139 12.80 10.82 2.85
CA LEU A 139 12.23 10.49 1.53
C LEU A 139 13.20 10.80 0.37
N ASP A 140 13.82 11.98 0.38
CA ASP A 140 14.70 12.38 -0.73
C ASP A 140 15.91 11.45 -0.86
N ALA A 141 16.53 11.07 0.25
CA ALA A 141 17.66 10.15 0.26
C ALA A 141 17.24 8.73 -0.19
N TYR A 142 16.06 8.29 0.25
CA TYR A 142 15.49 7.01 -0.15
C TYR A 142 15.18 6.96 -1.65
N LEU A 143 14.50 7.96 -2.18
CA LEU A 143 14.16 8.03 -3.60
C LEU A 143 15.40 8.16 -4.49
N LEU A 144 16.41 8.89 -4.04
CA LEU A 144 17.67 9.00 -4.77
C LEU A 144 18.31 7.63 -4.93
N GLU A 145 18.44 6.84 -3.85
CA GLU A 145 19.02 5.50 -3.89
C GLU A 145 18.19 4.58 -4.80
N LEU A 146 16.85 4.59 -4.67
CA LEU A 146 15.95 3.77 -5.46
C LEU A 146 16.01 4.06 -6.97
N ILE A 147 16.13 5.35 -7.36
CA ILE A 147 16.16 5.76 -8.77
C ILE A 147 17.53 5.52 -9.39
N THR A 148 18.61 5.75 -8.63
CA THR A 148 19.97 5.63 -9.15
C THR A 148 20.51 4.20 -9.15
N PHE A 149 19.86 3.28 -8.45
CA PHE A 149 20.24 1.87 -8.46
C PHE A 149 20.30 1.29 -9.90
N PRO A 150 21.35 0.51 -10.29
CA PRO A 150 22.42 -0.08 -9.46
C PRO A 150 23.64 0.82 -9.26
N ASN A 151 23.65 2.05 -9.73
CA ASN A 151 24.82 2.95 -9.70
C ASN A 151 24.88 3.80 -8.40
N SER A 152 24.03 3.53 -7.41
CA SER A 152 24.08 4.17 -6.10
C SER A 152 25.27 3.69 -5.27
N LYS A 153 25.77 4.56 -4.37
CA LYS A 153 26.85 4.21 -3.43
C LYS A 153 26.43 3.13 -2.42
N HIS A 154 25.16 3.12 -2.06
CA HIS A 154 24.53 2.20 -1.13
C HIS A 154 23.29 1.60 -1.80
N ASP A 155 22.90 0.40 -1.40
CA ASP A 155 21.75 -0.33 -1.93
C ASP A 155 20.88 -0.96 -0.82
N ASP A 156 21.22 -0.70 0.44
CA ASP A 156 20.57 -1.28 1.62
C ASP A 156 19.04 -0.98 1.66
N GLN A 157 18.63 0.26 1.27
CA GLN A 157 17.22 0.65 1.22
C GLN A 157 16.49 -0.04 0.06
N VAL A 158 17.18 -0.27 -1.05
CA VAL A 158 16.65 -1.01 -2.20
C VAL A 158 16.42 -2.46 -1.83
N ASP A 159 17.39 -3.13 -1.19
CA ASP A 159 17.26 -4.53 -0.79
C ASP A 159 16.12 -4.73 0.22
N SER A 160 16.05 -3.90 1.25
CA SER A 160 14.93 -3.89 2.20
C SER A 160 13.57 -3.74 1.49
N THR A 161 13.47 -2.82 0.52
CA THR A 161 12.25 -2.59 -0.27
C THR A 161 11.87 -3.81 -1.10
N VAL A 162 12.84 -4.38 -1.81
CA VAL A 162 12.61 -5.55 -2.68
C VAL A 162 12.11 -6.74 -1.87
N HIS A 163 12.64 -6.97 -0.68
CA HIS A 163 12.19 -8.04 0.21
C HIS A 163 10.72 -7.84 0.63
N ALA A 164 10.34 -6.63 1.02
CA ALA A 164 8.94 -6.32 1.37
C ALA A 164 7.98 -6.55 0.19
N LEU A 165 8.35 -6.07 -1.00
CA LEU A 165 7.54 -6.23 -2.22
C LEU A 165 7.45 -7.72 -2.65
N ALA A 166 8.55 -8.48 -2.55
CA ALA A 166 8.55 -9.91 -2.86
C ALA A 166 7.64 -10.68 -1.90
N TRP A 167 7.71 -10.38 -0.60
CA TRP A 167 6.84 -10.98 0.41
C TRP A 167 5.36 -10.74 0.08
N SER A 168 4.97 -9.52 -0.25
CA SER A 168 3.57 -9.22 -0.58
C SER A 168 3.08 -9.96 -1.83
N THR A 169 3.97 -10.33 -2.77
CA THR A 169 3.61 -11.19 -3.91
C THR A 169 3.32 -12.62 -3.46
N GLN A 170 4.17 -13.16 -2.59
CA GLN A 170 4.01 -14.54 -2.09
C GLN A 170 2.75 -14.67 -1.23
N GLU A 171 2.45 -13.69 -0.37
CA GLU A 171 1.22 -13.69 0.41
C GLU A 171 -0.02 -13.65 -0.50
N ALA A 172 -0.02 -12.82 -1.54
CA ALA A 172 -1.13 -12.74 -2.49
C ALA A 172 -1.36 -14.05 -3.30
N THR A 173 -0.32 -14.90 -3.39
CA THR A 173 -0.39 -16.18 -4.14
C THR A 173 -0.64 -17.39 -3.26
N LYS A 174 -0.68 -17.26 -1.93
CA LYS A 174 -0.96 -18.38 -1.02
C LYS A 174 -2.35 -18.95 -1.29
N PRO A 175 -2.49 -20.30 -1.40
CA PRO A 175 -3.79 -20.94 -1.53
C PRO A 175 -4.68 -20.59 -0.33
N GLY A 176 -5.89 -20.11 -0.61
CA GLY A 176 -6.86 -19.69 0.42
C GLY A 176 -6.88 -18.18 0.71
N MET A 177 -5.77 -17.44 0.57
CA MET A 177 -5.78 -15.97 0.69
C MET A 177 -6.51 -15.30 -0.49
N GLY A 178 -6.28 -15.77 -1.72
CA GLY A 178 -6.97 -15.26 -2.91
C GLY A 178 -8.49 -15.42 -2.83
N VAL A 179 -8.97 -16.53 -2.28
CA VAL A 179 -10.40 -16.78 -2.06
C VAL A 179 -10.95 -15.85 -0.98
N PHE A 180 -10.24 -15.64 0.12
CA PHE A 180 -10.65 -14.74 1.19
C PHE A 180 -10.63 -13.27 0.74
N GLN A 181 -9.61 -12.85 0.00
CA GLN A 181 -9.57 -11.52 -0.61
C GLN A 181 -10.65 -11.34 -1.67
N PHE A 182 -10.93 -12.37 -2.46
CA PHE A 182 -12.04 -12.35 -3.41
C PHE A 182 -13.38 -12.14 -2.69
N TYR A 183 -13.66 -12.88 -1.62
CA TYR A 183 -14.88 -12.71 -0.84
C TYR A 183 -14.94 -11.36 -0.12
N LYS A 184 -13.81 -10.83 0.39
CA LYS A 184 -13.74 -9.46 0.94
C LYS A 184 -14.04 -8.39 -0.12
N LEU A 185 -13.50 -8.54 -1.33
CA LEU A 185 -13.76 -7.63 -2.46
C LEU A 185 -15.21 -7.70 -2.93
N GLU A 186 -15.77 -8.91 -3.00
CA GLU A 186 -17.17 -9.09 -3.36
C GLU A 186 -18.12 -8.55 -2.28
N ALA A 187 -17.81 -8.78 -1.00
CA ALA A 187 -18.57 -8.19 0.11
C ALA A 187 -18.50 -6.65 0.11
N ALA A 188 -17.32 -6.08 -0.18
CA ALA A 188 -17.15 -4.62 -0.28
C ALA A 188 -17.87 -4.02 -1.51
N LYS A 189 -17.98 -4.78 -2.61
CA LYS A 189 -18.82 -4.39 -3.76
C LYS A 189 -20.30 -4.47 -3.42
N GLN A 190 -20.74 -5.53 -2.74
CA GLN A 190 -22.11 -5.66 -2.28
C GLN A 190 -22.50 -4.56 -1.32
N ASN A 191 -21.66 -4.21 -0.34
CA ASN A 191 -21.91 -3.11 0.58
C ASN A 191 -21.98 -1.76 -0.14
N ARG A 192 -21.10 -1.49 -1.11
CA ARG A 192 -21.21 -0.28 -1.96
C ARG A 192 -22.50 -0.23 -2.77
N ASN A 193 -22.92 -1.37 -3.29
CA ASN A 193 -24.19 -1.45 -4.02
C ASN A 193 -25.42 -1.29 -3.08
N LEU A 194 -25.33 -1.73 -1.84
CA LEU A 194 -26.36 -1.52 -0.81
C LEU A 194 -26.39 -0.05 -0.36
N GLU A 195 -25.23 0.56 -0.09
CA GLU A 195 -25.12 1.99 0.24
C GLU A 195 -25.61 2.88 -0.92
N SER A 196 -25.30 2.52 -2.18
CA SER A 196 -25.83 3.24 -3.34
C SER A 196 -27.31 3.03 -3.58
N ALA A 197 -27.88 1.89 -3.17
CA ALA A 197 -29.31 1.63 -3.24
C ALA A 197 -30.11 2.36 -2.13
N GLU A 198 -29.54 2.49 -0.94
CA GLU A 198 -30.15 3.25 0.17
C GLU A 198 -30.16 4.76 -0.06
N THR A 199 -29.31 5.29 -0.95
CA THR A 199 -29.21 6.72 -1.29
C THR A 199 -29.97 7.09 -2.55
N MET A 200 -30.70 6.16 -3.19
CA MET A 200 -31.50 6.46 -4.38
C MET A 200 -32.73 7.31 -4.01
N ILE A 201 -32.82 8.47 -4.61
CA ILE A 201 -34.00 9.36 -4.49
C ILE A 201 -34.81 9.36 -5.79
N ARG A 202 -36.07 9.68 -5.67
CA ARG A 202 -36.96 9.90 -6.81
C ARG A 202 -37.22 11.39 -6.94
N VAL A 203 -37.10 11.91 -8.15
CA VAL A 203 -37.30 13.34 -8.42
C VAL A 203 -38.31 13.51 -9.56
N GLU A 204 -39.34 14.32 -9.31
CA GLU A 204 -40.25 14.78 -10.33
C GLU A 204 -39.56 15.88 -11.15
N VAL A 205 -39.46 15.68 -12.45
CA VAL A 205 -38.85 16.59 -13.39
C VAL A 205 -39.78 17.71 -13.79
N PRO A 206 -39.39 18.99 -13.76
CA PRO A 206 -40.26 20.10 -14.14
C PRO A 206 -40.73 20.00 -15.60
N PRO A 207 -41.83 20.64 -15.97
CA PRO A 207 -42.32 20.66 -17.35
C PRO A 207 -41.29 21.25 -18.30
N GLY A 208 -41.05 20.60 -19.45
CA GLY A 208 -40.11 21.09 -20.46
C GLY A 208 -39.36 19.96 -21.16
N PRO A 209 -38.11 19.72 -20.88
CA PRO A 209 -37.29 18.83 -21.66
C PRO A 209 -37.74 17.37 -21.60
N THR A 210 -37.57 16.66 -22.69
CA THR A 210 -37.85 15.21 -22.79
C THR A 210 -36.66 14.36 -22.37
N HIS A 211 -35.51 14.97 -22.20
CA HIS A 211 -34.27 14.32 -21.74
C HIS A 211 -33.53 15.24 -20.78
N TRP A 212 -32.85 14.65 -19.81
CA TRP A 212 -31.96 15.34 -18.89
C TRP A 212 -30.55 14.73 -18.97
N ILE A 213 -29.54 15.57 -18.80
CA ILE A 213 -28.15 15.15 -18.67
C ILE A 213 -27.81 15.20 -17.18
N LEU A 214 -27.49 14.04 -16.61
CA LEU A 214 -27.04 13.91 -15.23
C LEU A 214 -25.61 14.44 -15.07
N ILE A 215 -25.17 14.65 -13.83
CA ILE A 215 -23.82 15.11 -13.52
C ILE A 215 -22.72 14.19 -14.08
N THR A 216 -23.05 12.89 -14.23
CA THR A 216 -22.18 11.88 -14.85
C THR A 216 -22.04 12.00 -16.37
N GLY A 217 -22.74 12.96 -17.01
CA GLY A 217 -22.84 13.09 -18.47
C GLY A 217 -23.81 12.13 -19.13
N ARG A 218 -24.45 11.22 -18.36
CA ARG A 218 -25.45 10.27 -18.86
C ARG A 218 -26.75 11.01 -19.22
N GLN A 219 -27.22 10.81 -20.44
CA GLN A 219 -28.51 11.32 -20.88
C GLN A 219 -29.62 10.35 -20.45
N VAL A 220 -30.65 10.87 -19.79
CA VAL A 220 -31.84 10.10 -19.33
C VAL A 220 -33.08 10.65 -19.99
N ALA A 221 -33.83 9.77 -20.64
CA ALA A 221 -35.15 10.14 -21.15
C ALA A 221 -36.12 10.32 -19.98
N VAL A 222 -36.95 11.37 -20.07
CA VAL A 222 -38.00 11.63 -19.04
C VAL A 222 -39.19 10.76 -19.34
N PRO A 223 -39.56 9.85 -18.42
CA PRO A 223 -40.72 8.97 -18.62
C PRO A 223 -42.07 9.75 -18.55
N PRO A 224 -43.16 9.13 -18.97
CA PRO A 224 -44.47 9.82 -19.00
C PRO A 224 -44.96 10.35 -17.65
N ASP A 225 -44.63 9.66 -16.55
CA ASP A 225 -44.93 10.08 -15.18
C ASP A 225 -44.00 11.19 -14.66
N ARG A 226 -43.00 11.57 -15.48
CA ARG A 226 -41.98 12.60 -15.19
C ARG A 226 -41.19 12.35 -13.92
N ILE A 227 -41.07 11.10 -13.47
CA ILE A 227 -40.28 10.72 -12.29
C ILE A 227 -39.01 9.99 -12.74
N ILE A 228 -37.85 10.49 -12.34
CA ILE A 228 -36.57 9.83 -12.55
C ILE A 228 -35.97 9.45 -11.20
N SER A 229 -35.19 8.37 -11.20
CA SER A 229 -34.54 7.85 -10.00
C SER A 229 -33.01 7.86 -10.19
N GLY A 230 -32.29 8.22 -9.15
CA GLY A 230 -30.85 8.25 -9.12
C GLY A 230 -30.35 8.67 -7.74
N THR A 231 -29.05 8.70 -7.55
CA THR A 231 -28.49 9.26 -6.32
C THR A 231 -28.71 10.76 -6.24
N GLU A 232 -28.67 11.31 -5.06
CA GLU A 232 -28.83 12.77 -4.87
C GLU A 232 -27.79 13.57 -5.67
N GLU A 233 -26.58 13.08 -5.74
CA GLU A 233 -25.49 13.69 -6.51
C GLU A 233 -25.75 13.64 -8.02
N GLU A 234 -26.16 12.49 -8.55
CA GLU A 234 -26.52 12.35 -9.97
C GLU A 234 -27.66 13.28 -10.39
N LEU A 235 -28.67 13.45 -9.53
CA LEU A 235 -29.87 14.24 -9.80
C LEU A 235 -29.74 15.70 -9.37
N ALA A 236 -28.58 16.16 -8.86
CA ALA A 236 -28.34 17.54 -8.46
C ALA A 236 -28.71 18.56 -9.58
N PRO A 237 -28.36 18.35 -10.85
CA PRO A 237 -28.79 19.29 -11.92
C PRO A 237 -30.30 19.40 -12.07
N VAL A 238 -31.03 18.31 -11.87
CA VAL A 238 -32.50 18.29 -11.95
C VAL A 238 -33.11 19.07 -10.78
N LEU A 239 -32.60 18.83 -9.57
CA LEU A 239 -33.05 19.51 -8.35
C LEU A 239 -32.77 21.02 -8.40
N GLN A 240 -31.60 21.44 -8.92
CA GLN A 240 -31.24 22.86 -9.09
C GLN A 240 -32.10 23.57 -10.12
N ASN A 241 -32.69 22.85 -11.09
CA ASN A 241 -33.55 23.39 -12.12
C ASN A 241 -35.03 23.18 -11.82
N GLY A 242 -35.42 23.04 -10.56
CA GLY A 242 -36.82 23.02 -10.11
C GLY A 242 -37.40 21.63 -9.99
N GLY A 243 -36.63 20.56 -10.07
CA GLY A 243 -37.09 19.20 -9.75
C GLY A 243 -37.47 19.08 -8.27
N LYS A 244 -38.47 18.26 -7.98
CA LYS A 244 -38.98 18.04 -6.61
C LYS A 244 -38.78 16.59 -6.21
N ARG A 245 -38.27 16.36 -4.99
CA ARG A 245 -38.22 15.00 -4.42
C ARG A 245 -39.65 14.46 -4.25
N VAL A 246 -39.80 13.21 -4.63
CA VAL A 246 -41.05 12.45 -4.47
C VAL A 246 -40.79 11.35 -3.44
N CYS A 247 -41.65 11.28 -2.45
CA CYS A 247 -41.61 10.24 -1.41
C CYS A 247 -41.98 8.87 -1.96
#